data_1ff793cb0b9fc8bef6ae0acf3c347283
#
_entry.id   1ff793cb0b9fc8bef6ae0acf3c347283
#
_cell.length_a   1.000
_cell.length_b   1.000
_cell.length_c   1.000
_cell.angle_alpha   90.00
_cell.angle_beta   90.00
_cell.angle_gamma   90.00
#
_symmetry.space_group_name_H-M   'P 1'
#
loop_
_entity.id
_entity.type
_entity.pdbx_description
1 polymer ?
#
loop_
_entity_poly.entity_id
_entity_poly.type
_entity_poly.pdbx_seq_one_letter_code
_entity_poly.pdbx_strand_id
1 'polypeptide(L)'
;MRSLVWKLVPAALALALVAVPVLHAPAAWAAAPALVEAQKLDDGAQVNDAIATIRAALSAGAVTGADAVAARALMARCLVKAGNRVEAKQAFKFVLRQQPGFKLDAATAGPDEQEVFALAQREITAEQIEKGSRIPASLSFAWGTGPGDNEDMAEIAVAGGGKDKYDVKPQIGGSVRFPVAERWSLELELQRLRATDVDGNAPPNDARYEITAYPLSLSAYYTAWSSKMFRVNVFAGGGLLSSAISAIEFGDFGGTPLTVSGQKNGKYFHGGLEGEFLMHPRVALAGRVLGRAATAEDVLDEFGFDAYGVASLKNRKIDFSGFAATLGLRAYIGY
;
A
#
# COMPACT_ATOMS: atom_id res chain seq x y z
N MET A 1 26.70 11.34 14.54
CA MET A 1 25.76 10.25 14.22
C MET A 1 24.70 10.60 13.14
N ARG A 2 24.82 11.74 12.43
CA ARG A 2 23.85 12.25 11.42
C ARG A 2 23.74 11.48 10.09
N SER A 3 24.54 10.44 9.82
CA SER A 3 24.61 9.85 8.46
C SER A 3 24.03 8.44 8.31
N LEU A 4 23.62 7.78 9.40
CA LEU A 4 23.27 6.36 9.34
C LEU A 4 21.80 6.11 8.96
N VAL A 5 20.87 6.95 9.42
CA VAL A 5 19.42 6.76 9.19
C VAL A 5 19.05 6.99 7.72
N TRP A 6 19.67 7.97 7.07
CA TRP A 6 19.40 8.25 5.64
C TRP A 6 20.02 7.23 4.66
N LYS A 7 20.99 6.43 5.12
CA LYS A 7 21.59 5.37 4.30
C LYS A 7 20.83 4.06 4.36
N LEU A 8 19.98 3.84 5.38
CA LEU A 8 19.20 2.60 5.54
C LEU A 8 17.85 2.62 4.82
N VAL A 9 17.27 3.80 4.58
CA VAL A 9 15.97 3.93 3.87
C VAL A 9 16.05 3.43 2.41
N PRO A 10 17.07 3.77 1.61
CA PRO A 10 17.17 3.22 0.25
C PRO A 10 17.50 1.72 0.22
N ALA A 11 18.21 1.20 1.23
CA ALA A 11 18.55 -0.21 1.29
C ALA A 11 17.35 -1.11 1.62
N ALA A 12 16.44 -0.67 2.49
CA ALA A 12 15.22 -1.40 2.81
C ALA A 12 14.22 -1.41 1.63
N LEU A 13 14.16 -0.32 0.85
CA LEU A 13 13.35 -0.27 -0.37
C LEU A 13 13.95 -1.12 -1.50
N ALA A 14 15.28 -1.20 -1.59
CA ALA A 14 15.97 -2.01 -2.60
C ALA A 14 15.85 -3.52 -2.32
N LEU A 15 15.82 -3.95 -1.05
CA LEU A 15 15.65 -5.38 -0.71
C LEU A 15 14.23 -5.90 -1.01
N ALA A 16 13.22 -5.05 -0.96
CA ALA A 16 11.84 -5.43 -1.31
C ALA A 16 11.63 -5.63 -2.82
N LEU A 17 12.53 -5.10 -3.66
CA LEU A 17 12.44 -5.17 -5.13
C LEU A 17 13.20 -6.35 -5.75
N VAL A 18 14.03 -7.07 -5.00
CA VAL A 18 14.92 -8.14 -5.55
C VAL A 18 14.31 -9.54 -5.45
N ALA A 19 13.19 -9.75 -4.79
CA ALA A 19 12.47 -11.02 -4.83
C ALA A 19 11.58 -11.15 -6.08
N VAL A 20 12.14 -10.92 -7.27
CA VAL A 20 11.51 -11.35 -8.53
C VAL A 20 11.81 -12.84 -8.67
N PRO A 21 10.80 -13.72 -8.66
CA PRO A 21 11.03 -15.12 -8.95
C PRO A 21 11.61 -15.23 -10.35
N VAL A 22 12.79 -15.83 -10.43
CA VAL A 22 13.41 -16.22 -11.71
C VAL A 22 12.37 -17.00 -12.50
N LEU A 23 11.92 -16.41 -13.60
CA LEU A 23 11.05 -17.07 -14.58
C LEU A 23 11.78 -18.33 -15.07
N HIS A 24 11.38 -19.48 -14.56
CA HIS A 24 11.72 -20.74 -15.21
C HIS A 24 11.08 -20.70 -16.58
N ALA A 25 11.90 -20.59 -17.61
CA ALA A 25 11.45 -20.87 -18.97
C ALA A 25 10.81 -22.26 -18.95
N PRO A 26 9.57 -22.42 -19.41
CA PRO A 26 8.94 -23.73 -19.46
C PRO A 26 9.82 -24.62 -20.38
N ALA A 27 10.29 -25.74 -19.85
CA ALA A 27 10.87 -26.78 -20.68
C ALA A 27 9.88 -27.05 -21.84
N ALA A 28 10.37 -27.08 -23.07
CA ALA A 28 9.55 -27.34 -24.22
C ALA A 28 9.06 -28.82 -24.11
N TRP A 29 7.91 -28.99 -23.48
CA TRP A 29 7.20 -30.26 -23.41
C TRP A 29 6.59 -30.47 -24.79
N ALA A 30 6.74 -31.67 -25.36
CA ALA A 30 6.05 -32.00 -26.56
C ALA A 30 4.54 -31.88 -26.31
N ALA A 31 3.91 -30.90 -26.96
CA ALA A 31 2.48 -30.66 -26.79
C ALA A 31 1.68 -31.91 -27.14
N ALA A 32 0.63 -32.18 -26.36
CA ALA A 32 -0.24 -33.33 -26.63
C ALA A 32 -0.74 -33.30 -28.08
N PRO A 33 -0.77 -34.43 -28.79
CA PRO A 33 -1.13 -34.48 -30.23
C PRO A 33 -2.45 -33.78 -30.56
N ALA A 34 -3.43 -33.87 -29.66
CA ALA A 34 -4.72 -33.19 -29.80
C ALA A 34 -4.63 -31.66 -29.77
N LEU A 35 -3.66 -31.11 -29.03
CA LEU A 35 -3.40 -29.68 -29.01
C LEU A 35 -2.79 -29.19 -30.32
N VAL A 36 -1.84 -29.95 -30.86
CA VAL A 36 -1.21 -29.62 -32.15
C VAL A 36 -2.26 -29.67 -33.26
N GLU A 37 -3.16 -30.66 -33.24
CA GLU A 37 -4.26 -30.78 -34.20
C GLU A 37 -5.23 -29.60 -34.09
N ALA A 38 -5.66 -29.25 -32.84
CA ALA A 38 -6.54 -28.13 -32.61
C ALA A 38 -5.92 -26.81 -33.04
N GLN A 39 -4.61 -26.61 -32.83
CA GLN A 39 -3.92 -25.40 -33.30
C GLN A 39 -3.90 -25.32 -34.82
N LYS A 40 -3.66 -26.42 -35.54
CA LYS A 40 -3.74 -26.45 -37.01
C LYS A 40 -5.13 -26.10 -37.52
N LEU A 41 -6.18 -26.60 -36.86
CA LEU A 41 -7.56 -26.28 -37.20
C LEU A 41 -7.87 -24.81 -37.00
N ASP A 42 -7.38 -24.22 -35.89
CA ASP A 42 -7.53 -22.77 -35.63
C ASP A 42 -6.78 -21.91 -36.66
N ASP A 43 -5.56 -22.30 -37.01
CA ASP A 43 -4.75 -21.61 -38.03
C ASP A 43 -5.39 -21.75 -39.42
N GLY A 44 -6.10 -22.87 -39.68
CA GLY A 44 -6.90 -23.11 -40.89
C GLY A 44 -8.29 -22.47 -40.88
N ALA A 45 -8.61 -21.63 -39.95
CA ALA A 45 -9.90 -20.98 -39.74
C ALA A 45 -11.10 -21.94 -39.49
N GLN A 46 -10.80 -23.20 -39.15
CA GLN A 46 -11.78 -24.22 -38.76
C GLN A 46 -12.05 -24.20 -37.26
N VAL A 47 -12.51 -23.05 -36.79
CA VAL A 47 -12.60 -22.69 -35.35
C VAL A 47 -13.52 -23.67 -34.59
N ASN A 48 -14.66 -24.05 -35.18
CA ASN A 48 -15.62 -24.96 -34.55
C ASN A 48 -15.05 -26.39 -34.40
N ASP A 49 -14.27 -26.86 -35.39
CA ASP A 49 -13.63 -28.16 -35.34
C ASP A 49 -12.49 -28.18 -34.31
N ALA A 50 -11.73 -27.07 -34.18
CA ALA A 50 -10.75 -26.88 -33.14
C ALA A 50 -11.38 -26.99 -31.74
N ILE A 51 -12.52 -26.28 -31.51
CA ILE A 51 -13.27 -26.35 -30.24
C ILE A 51 -13.73 -27.77 -29.96
N ALA A 52 -14.27 -28.49 -30.97
CA ALA A 52 -14.74 -29.89 -30.81
C ALA A 52 -13.60 -30.83 -30.44
N THR A 53 -12.45 -30.70 -31.13
CA THR A 53 -11.24 -31.50 -30.87
C THR A 53 -10.73 -31.29 -29.43
N ILE A 54 -10.67 -30.02 -28.95
CA ILE A 54 -10.23 -29.73 -27.59
C ILE A 54 -11.20 -30.31 -26.57
N ARG A 55 -12.52 -30.13 -26.78
CA ARG A 55 -13.54 -30.68 -25.87
C ARG A 55 -13.45 -32.20 -25.77
N ALA A 56 -13.28 -32.89 -26.90
CA ALA A 56 -13.11 -34.34 -26.94
C ALA A 56 -11.86 -34.76 -26.14
N ALA A 57 -10.73 -34.10 -26.36
CA ALA A 57 -9.48 -34.39 -25.67
C ALA A 57 -9.57 -34.15 -24.15
N LEU A 58 -10.22 -33.09 -23.73
CA LEU A 58 -10.43 -32.77 -22.30
C LEU A 58 -11.38 -33.79 -21.65
N SER A 59 -12.47 -34.17 -22.32
CA SER A 59 -13.46 -35.13 -21.79
C SER A 59 -12.90 -36.56 -21.72
N ALA A 60 -12.06 -36.94 -22.65
CA ALA A 60 -11.37 -38.25 -22.67
C ALA A 60 -10.20 -38.33 -21.66
N GLY A 61 -9.85 -37.19 -20.97
CA GLY A 61 -8.67 -37.16 -20.11
C GLY A 61 -7.33 -37.31 -20.87
N ALA A 62 -7.35 -37.12 -22.17
CA ALA A 62 -6.14 -37.19 -23.02
C ALA A 62 -5.18 -36.05 -22.82
N VAL A 63 -5.67 -34.95 -22.17
CA VAL A 63 -4.90 -33.74 -21.85
C VAL A 63 -5.05 -33.47 -20.38
N THR A 64 -3.94 -33.44 -19.64
CA THR A 64 -3.93 -33.25 -18.18
C THR A 64 -2.87 -32.21 -17.76
N GLY A 65 -2.93 -31.74 -16.56
CA GLY A 65 -1.93 -30.81 -16.00
C GLY A 65 -1.76 -29.52 -16.81
N ALA A 66 -0.53 -29.20 -17.18
CA ALA A 66 -0.20 -27.99 -17.94
C ALA A 66 -0.84 -27.98 -19.34
N ASP A 67 -0.93 -29.13 -19.98
CA ASP A 67 -1.55 -29.27 -21.31
C ASP A 67 -3.06 -28.98 -21.24
N ALA A 68 -3.74 -29.34 -20.15
CA ALA A 68 -5.15 -29.02 -19.97
C ALA A 68 -5.37 -27.49 -19.80
N VAL A 69 -4.43 -26.78 -19.20
CA VAL A 69 -4.48 -25.31 -19.10
C VAL A 69 -4.27 -24.70 -20.49
N ALA A 70 -3.27 -25.16 -21.23
CA ALA A 70 -2.99 -24.71 -22.61
C ALA A 70 -4.18 -24.98 -23.54
N ALA A 71 -4.77 -26.19 -23.47
CA ALA A 71 -5.96 -26.56 -24.22
C ALA A 71 -7.14 -25.63 -23.96
N ARG A 72 -7.40 -25.30 -22.68
CA ARG A 72 -8.49 -24.38 -22.33
C ARG A 72 -8.21 -22.94 -22.74
N ALA A 73 -6.94 -22.52 -22.72
CA ALA A 73 -6.56 -21.20 -23.22
C ALA A 73 -6.79 -21.10 -24.74
N LEU A 74 -6.39 -22.11 -25.50
CA LEU A 74 -6.66 -22.19 -26.94
C LEU A 74 -8.17 -22.26 -27.21
N MET A 75 -8.91 -23.06 -26.48
CA MET A 75 -10.37 -23.14 -26.59
C MET A 75 -11.04 -21.79 -26.36
N ALA A 76 -10.58 -21.03 -25.34
CA ALA A 76 -11.12 -19.71 -25.06
C ALA A 76 -10.90 -18.74 -26.22
N ARG A 77 -9.72 -18.76 -26.86
CA ARG A 77 -9.43 -17.95 -28.05
C ARG A 77 -10.34 -18.34 -29.23
N CYS A 78 -10.47 -19.63 -29.50
CA CYS A 78 -11.37 -20.13 -30.53
C CYS A 78 -12.83 -19.74 -30.26
N LEU A 79 -13.30 -19.82 -29.01
CA LEU A 79 -14.64 -19.39 -28.63
C LEU A 79 -14.88 -17.89 -28.85
N VAL A 80 -13.87 -17.03 -28.62
CA VAL A 80 -13.97 -15.59 -28.94
C VAL A 80 -14.13 -15.42 -30.45
N LYS A 81 -13.31 -16.09 -31.28
CA LYS A 81 -13.40 -16.04 -32.73
C LYS A 81 -14.76 -16.56 -33.24
N ALA A 82 -15.34 -17.55 -32.58
CA ALA A 82 -16.68 -18.08 -32.88
C ALA A 82 -17.82 -17.17 -32.34
N GLY A 83 -17.54 -16.04 -31.70
CA GLY A 83 -18.53 -15.14 -31.13
C GLY A 83 -19.13 -15.57 -29.80
N ASN A 84 -18.69 -16.68 -29.20
CA ASN A 84 -19.20 -17.20 -27.94
C ASN A 84 -18.42 -16.62 -26.75
N ARG A 85 -18.61 -15.32 -26.48
CA ARG A 85 -17.88 -14.56 -25.44
C ARG A 85 -18.15 -15.08 -24.01
N VAL A 86 -19.35 -15.62 -23.76
CA VAL A 86 -19.72 -16.12 -22.42
C VAL A 86 -18.92 -17.37 -22.07
N GLU A 87 -18.87 -18.35 -22.96
CA GLU A 87 -18.13 -19.59 -22.77
C GLU A 87 -16.62 -19.34 -22.77
N ALA A 88 -16.15 -18.47 -23.65
CA ALA A 88 -14.75 -18.03 -23.69
C ALA A 88 -14.30 -17.45 -22.34
N LYS A 89 -15.11 -16.58 -21.73
CA LYS A 89 -14.84 -16.02 -20.42
C LYS A 89 -14.75 -17.12 -19.35
N GLN A 90 -15.62 -18.13 -19.36
CA GLN A 90 -15.55 -19.25 -18.42
C GLN A 90 -14.27 -20.09 -18.61
N ALA A 91 -13.87 -20.32 -19.84
CA ALA A 91 -12.62 -21.00 -20.14
C ALA A 91 -11.39 -20.22 -19.66
N PHE A 92 -11.34 -18.91 -19.86
CA PHE A 92 -10.29 -18.06 -19.30
C PHE A 92 -10.31 -18.02 -17.76
N LYS A 93 -11.48 -18.00 -17.12
CA LYS A 93 -11.58 -18.09 -15.66
C LYS A 93 -10.99 -19.40 -15.13
N PHE A 94 -11.21 -20.51 -15.81
CA PHE A 94 -10.58 -21.78 -15.44
C PHE A 94 -9.05 -21.70 -15.54
N VAL A 95 -8.52 -21.15 -16.64
CA VAL A 95 -7.06 -20.97 -16.85
C VAL A 95 -6.47 -20.14 -15.71
N LEU A 96 -7.11 -19.01 -15.38
CA LEU A 96 -6.66 -18.09 -14.33
C LEU A 96 -6.73 -18.68 -12.92
N ARG A 97 -7.69 -19.62 -12.67
CA ARG A 97 -7.74 -20.34 -11.38
C ARG A 97 -6.61 -21.33 -11.23
N GLN A 98 -6.21 -22.01 -12.32
CA GLN A 98 -5.12 -22.98 -12.32
C GLN A 98 -3.74 -22.31 -12.38
N GLN A 99 -3.64 -21.22 -13.13
CA GLN A 99 -2.41 -20.48 -13.35
C GLN A 99 -2.67 -18.97 -13.19
N PRO A 100 -2.64 -18.44 -11.97
CA PRO A 100 -2.93 -17.02 -11.70
C PRO A 100 -2.02 -16.03 -12.43
N GLY A 101 -0.81 -16.44 -12.78
CA GLY A 101 0.16 -15.63 -13.56
C GLY A 101 0.01 -15.73 -15.08
N PHE A 102 -1.03 -16.41 -15.60
CA PHE A 102 -1.23 -16.56 -17.03
C PHE A 102 -1.47 -15.17 -17.68
N LYS A 103 -0.78 -14.94 -18.80
CA LYS A 103 -0.90 -13.73 -19.62
C LYS A 103 -1.20 -14.13 -21.04
N LEU A 104 -2.11 -13.41 -21.69
CA LEU A 104 -2.25 -13.49 -23.14
C LEU A 104 -1.03 -12.83 -23.80
N ASP A 105 -0.53 -13.46 -24.85
CA ASP A 105 0.47 -12.82 -25.70
C ASP A 105 -0.16 -11.68 -26.48
N ALA A 106 0.22 -10.46 -26.14
CA ALA A 106 -0.33 -9.25 -26.75
C ALA A 106 -0.04 -9.14 -28.27
N ALA A 107 0.98 -9.84 -28.75
CA ALA A 107 1.32 -9.84 -30.18
C ALA A 107 0.37 -10.71 -31.01
N THR A 108 -0.23 -11.75 -30.40
CA THR A 108 -1.09 -12.72 -31.09
C THR A 108 -2.56 -12.61 -30.72
N ALA A 109 -2.89 -11.99 -29.58
CA ALA A 109 -4.27 -11.84 -29.10
C ALA A 109 -4.95 -10.63 -29.73
N GLY A 110 -6.10 -10.88 -30.38
CA GLY A 110 -6.94 -9.83 -30.93
C GLY A 110 -7.60 -8.95 -29.83
N PRO A 111 -8.16 -7.78 -30.22
CA PRO A 111 -8.81 -6.86 -29.26
C PRO A 111 -9.95 -7.53 -28.48
N ASP A 112 -10.77 -8.34 -29.12
CA ASP A 112 -11.89 -9.05 -28.50
C ASP A 112 -11.39 -10.12 -27.50
N GLU A 113 -10.29 -10.82 -27.80
CA GLU A 113 -9.67 -11.78 -26.89
C GLU A 113 -9.15 -11.08 -25.64
N GLN A 114 -8.50 -9.94 -25.81
CA GLN A 114 -7.97 -9.13 -24.69
C GLN A 114 -9.11 -8.61 -23.80
N GLU A 115 -10.22 -8.16 -24.40
CA GLU A 115 -11.39 -7.69 -23.66
C GLU A 115 -12.01 -8.81 -22.82
N VAL A 116 -12.29 -9.98 -23.43
CA VAL A 116 -12.90 -11.12 -22.73
C VAL A 116 -11.97 -11.65 -21.63
N PHE A 117 -10.67 -11.68 -21.87
CA PHE A 117 -9.69 -12.06 -20.88
C PHE A 117 -9.65 -11.09 -19.71
N ALA A 118 -9.68 -9.77 -19.97
CA ALA A 118 -9.73 -8.75 -18.91
C ALA A 118 -11.00 -8.87 -18.06
N LEU A 119 -12.16 -9.18 -18.67
CA LEU A 119 -13.39 -9.46 -17.94
C LEU A 119 -13.25 -10.71 -17.05
N ALA A 120 -12.64 -11.78 -17.54
CA ALA A 120 -12.38 -12.98 -16.77
C ALA A 120 -11.44 -12.70 -15.58
N GLN A 121 -10.39 -11.89 -15.77
CA GLN A 121 -9.50 -11.48 -14.70
C GLN A 121 -10.24 -10.69 -13.62
N ARG A 122 -11.07 -9.72 -13.99
CA ARG A 122 -11.87 -8.94 -13.04
C ARG A 122 -12.78 -9.83 -12.20
N GLU A 123 -13.48 -10.78 -12.82
CA GLU A 123 -14.37 -11.69 -12.10
C GLU A 123 -13.61 -12.63 -11.15
N ILE A 124 -12.48 -13.20 -11.57
CA ILE A 124 -11.64 -14.05 -10.70
C ILE A 124 -11.11 -13.25 -9.52
N THR A 125 -10.63 -12.02 -9.75
CA THR A 125 -10.16 -11.15 -8.68
C THR A 125 -11.29 -10.85 -7.68
N ALA A 126 -12.50 -10.54 -8.18
CA ALA A 126 -13.65 -10.30 -7.34
C ALA A 126 -14.02 -11.54 -6.50
N GLU A 127 -14.03 -12.75 -7.11
CA GLU A 127 -14.27 -14.00 -6.40
C GLU A 127 -13.22 -14.29 -5.32
N GLN A 128 -11.95 -13.98 -5.58
CA GLN A 128 -10.86 -14.16 -4.62
C GLN A 128 -10.97 -13.19 -3.45
N ILE A 129 -11.35 -11.94 -3.72
CA ILE A 129 -11.64 -10.94 -2.68
C ILE A 129 -12.83 -11.37 -1.83
N GLU A 130 -13.91 -11.83 -2.48
CA GLU A 130 -15.12 -12.27 -1.77
C GLU A 130 -14.86 -13.49 -0.87
N LYS A 131 -14.03 -14.42 -1.31
CA LYS A 131 -13.64 -15.59 -0.51
C LYS A 131 -12.62 -15.28 0.57
N GLY A 132 -12.00 -14.09 0.57
CA GLY A 132 -10.93 -13.72 1.51
C GLY A 132 -9.64 -14.53 1.33
N SER A 133 -9.59 -15.40 0.32
CA SER A 133 -8.57 -16.46 0.24
C SER A 133 -7.25 -16.04 -0.39
N ARG A 134 -7.15 -14.84 -0.98
CA ARG A 134 -5.89 -14.31 -1.50
C ARG A 134 -5.92 -12.79 -1.52
N ILE A 135 -5.51 -12.20 -0.43
CA ILE A 135 -5.19 -10.77 -0.42
C ILE A 135 -3.82 -10.63 -1.05
N PRO A 136 -3.66 -10.00 -2.21
CA PRO A 136 -2.33 -9.83 -2.81
C PRO A 136 -1.49 -8.86 -2.00
N ALA A 137 -0.17 -8.96 -2.16
CA ALA A 137 0.72 -7.92 -1.67
C ALA A 137 0.33 -6.58 -2.30
N SER A 138 0.42 -5.50 -1.55
CA SER A 138 0.03 -4.18 -2.05
C SER A 138 0.97 -3.08 -1.57
N LEU A 139 1.07 -2.05 -2.39
CA LEU A 139 1.67 -0.77 -2.05
C LEU A 139 0.54 0.24 -1.88
N SER A 140 0.63 1.10 -0.87
CA SER A 140 -0.31 2.20 -0.72
C SER A 140 0.42 3.52 -0.50
N PHE A 141 -0.24 4.57 -0.94
CA PHE A 141 0.09 5.94 -0.61
C PHE A 141 -1.17 6.58 -0.05
N ALA A 142 -1.07 7.18 1.13
CA ALA A 142 -2.19 7.81 1.80
C ALA A 142 -1.83 9.23 2.23
N TRP A 143 -2.84 10.06 2.25
CA TRP A 143 -2.81 11.41 2.77
C TRP A 143 -3.98 11.57 3.73
N GLY A 144 -3.83 12.39 4.77
CA GLY A 144 -4.88 12.53 5.74
C GLY A 144 -4.64 13.67 6.72
N THR A 145 -5.49 13.71 7.72
CA THR A 145 -5.44 14.70 8.81
C THR A 145 -5.64 14.00 10.14
N GLY A 146 -5.08 14.57 11.19
CA GLY A 146 -5.25 14.07 12.55
C GLY A 146 -4.75 15.11 13.54
N PRO A 147 -5.08 14.98 14.82
CA PRO A 147 -4.65 15.90 15.84
C PRO A 147 -3.14 15.86 16.04
N GLY A 148 -2.60 16.97 16.46
CA GLY A 148 -1.32 17.11 17.09
C GLY A 148 -1.56 18.01 18.29
N ASP A 149 -1.90 17.39 19.41
CA ASP A 149 -2.00 18.09 20.66
C ASP A 149 -0.59 18.26 21.24
N ASN A 150 -0.06 19.46 21.17
CA ASN A 150 1.28 19.78 21.63
C ASN A 150 1.20 20.90 22.68
N GLU A 151 0.38 20.69 23.71
CA GLU A 151 0.22 21.66 24.80
C GLU A 151 1.56 22.08 25.38
N ASP A 152 2.46 21.15 25.63
CA ASP A 152 3.79 21.44 26.15
C ASP A 152 4.60 22.37 25.23
N MET A 153 4.45 22.20 23.91
CA MET A 153 5.13 23.04 22.93
C MET A 153 4.42 24.38 22.76
N ALA A 154 3.09 24.41 22.92
CA ALA A 154 2.30 25.63 22.93
C ALA A 154 2.66 26.52 24.14
N GLU A 155 2.88 25.96 25.31
CA GLU A 155 3.36 26.71 26.47
C GLU A 155 4.71 27.39 26.24
N ILE A 156 5.64 26.69 25.57
CA ILE A 156 6.93 27.29 25.20
C ILE A 156 6.71 28.45 24.24
N ALA A 157 5.78 28.27 23.30
CA ALA A 157 5.40 29.31 22.36
C ALA A 157 4.88 30.57 23.04
N VAL A 158 3.91 30.39 23.91
CA VAL A 158 3.29 31.47 24.65
C VAL A 158 4.32 32.22 25.49
N ALA A 159 5.26 31.49 26.13
CA ALA A 159 6.36 32.11 26.88
C ALA A 159 7.29 32.94 25.98
N GLY A 160 7.41 32.62 24.69
CA GLY A 160 8.14 33.37 23.68
C GLY A 160 7.32 34.42 22.92
N GLY A 161 6.04 34.63 23.27
CA GLY A 161 5.14 35.54 22.54
C GLY A 161 4.36 34.90 21.39
N GLY A 162 4.46 33.58 21.22
CA GLY A 162 3.76 32.83 20.18
C GLY A 162 2.33 32.44 20.53
N LYS A 163 1.67 31.68 19.66
CA LYS A 163 0.28 31.23 19.82
C LYS A 163 0.16 29.92 20.59
N ASP A 164 -1.00 29.74 21.22
CA ASP A 164 -1.40 28.57 21.99
C ASP A 164 -1.95 27.42 21.13
N LYS A 165 -1.87 27.51 19.80
CA LYS A 165 -2.42 26.52 18.89
C LYS A 165 -1.50 26.22 17.70
N TYR A 166 -1.40 24.93 17.37
CA TYR A 166 -0.69 24.44 16.20
C TYR A 166 -1.63 24.11 15.05
N ASP A 167 -1.24 24.48 13.85
CA ASP A 167 -1.85 23.94 12.64
C ASP A 167 -1.25 22.60 12.29
N VAL A 168 -2.07 21.57 12.37
CA VAL A 168 -1.69 20.25 11.92
C VAL A 168 -1.75 20.20 10.39
N LYS A 169 -0.60 20.00 9.78
CA LYS A 169 -0.50 19.88 8.32
C LYS A 169 -0.95 18.49 7.87
N PRO A 170 -1.41 18.34 6.61
CA PRO A 170 -1.78 17.04 6.08
C PRO A 170 -0.68 16.00 6.25
N GLN A 171 -1.07 14.84 6.73
CA GLN A 171 -0.19 13.70 6.91
C GLN A 171 -0.01 12.99 5.58
N ILE A 172 1.18 12.49 5.32
CA ILE A 172 1.50 11.74 4.12
C ILE A 172 2.17 10.45 4.56
N GLY A 173 1.76 9.33 3.98
CA GLY A 173 2.35 8.03 4.28
C GLY A 173 2.37 7.09 3.11
N GLY A 174 3.28 6.14 3.17
CA GLY A 174 3.36 5.02 2.24
C GLY A 174 3.47 3.71 3.00
N SER A 175 2.88 2.66 2.47
CA SER A 175 2.96 1.35 3.10
C SER A 175 3.07 0.20 2.11
N VAL A 176 3.60 -0.92 2.61
CA VAL A 176 3.65 -2.20 1.90
C VAL A 176 2.91 -3.21 2.76
N ARG A 177 1.91 -3.90 2.17
CA ARG A 177 1.13 -4.92 2.84
C ARG A 177 1.42 -6.29 2.24
N PHE A 178 1.57 -7.29 3.10
CA PHE A 178 1.83 -8.68 2.74
C PHE A 178 0.76 -9.59 3.34
N PRO A 179 0.16 -10.49 2.55
CA PRO A 179 -0.73 -11.51 3.08
C PRO A 179 0.07 -12.54 3.88
N VAL A 180 -0.43 -12.91 5.06
CA VAL A 180 0.16 -13.96 5.92
C VAL A 180 -0.76 -15.15 6.10
N ALA A 181 -2.09 -14.93 6.02
CA ALA A 181 -3.10 -15.97 6.06
C ALA A 181 -4.35 -15.52 5.30
N GLU A 182 -5.36 -16.37 5.21
CA GLU A 182 -6.58 -16.14 4.40
C GLU A 182 -7.22 -14.76 4.62
N ARG A 183 -7.34 -14.31 5.89
CA ARG A 183 -7.94 -13.03 6.25
C ARG A 183 -6.98 -12.09 6.95
N TRP A 184 -5.70 -12.51 7.09
CA TRP A 184 -4.70 -11.75 7.81
C TRP A 184 -3.61 -11.23 6.90
N SER A 185 -3.21 -10.00 7.10
CA SER A 185 -2.05 -9.39 6.45
C SER A 185 -1.24 -8.55 7.43
N LEU A 186 0.04 -8.38 7.12
CA LEU A 186 0.94 -7.47 7.82
C LEU A 186 1.24 -6.28 6.91
N GLU A 187 1.26 -5.09 7.48
CA GLU A 187 1.58 -3.85 6.78
C GLU A 187 2.73 -3.14 7.48
N LEU A 188 3.78 -2.85 6.73
CA LEU A 188 4.85 -1.95 7.13
C LEU A 188 4.52 -0.57 6.57
N GLU A 189 4.43 0.44 7.44
CA GLU A 189 4.04 1.80 7.08
C GLU A 189 5.05 2.82 7.58
N LEU A 190 5.38 3.79 6.73
CA LEU A 190 6.13 4.99 7.07
C LEU A 190 5.23 6.20 6.81
N GLN A 191 5.07 7.05 7.81
CA GLN A 191 4.30 8.29 7.69
C GLN A 191 5.19 9.50 7.97
N ARG A 192 4.72 10.67 7.54
CA ARG A 192 5.20 11.97 7.99
C ARG A 192 4.06 12.72 8.65
N LEU A 193 4.23 13.02 9.92
CA LEU A 193 3.35 13.89 10.70
C LEU A 193 4.03 15.25 10.82
N ARG A 194 3.29 16.33 10.68
CA ARG A 194 3.84 17.67 10.74
C ARG A 194 2.87 18.61 11.44
N ALA A 195 3.37 19.36 12.39
CA ALA A 195 2.68 20.48 12.99
C ALA A 195 3.54 21.74 12.87
N THR A 196 2.94 22.87 12.53
CA THR A 196 3.64 24.14 12.41
C THR A 196 2.83 25.21 13.09
N ASP A 197 3.52 26.17 13.68
CA ASP A 197 2.90 27.43 14.01
C ASP A 197 2.66 28.23 12.73
N VAL A 198 1.44 28.73 12.55
CA VAL A 198 1.04 29.39 11.33
C VAL A 198 0.54 30.80 11.62
N ASP A 199 1.47 31.70 11.82
CA ASP A 199 1.19 33.09 11.44
C ASP A 199 2.34 33.65 10.62
N GLY A 200 2.08 33.71 9.30
CA GLY A 200 3.01 34.27 8.34
C GLY A 200 3.30 35.75 8.53
N ASN A 201 2.79 36.38 9.60
CA ASN A 201 2.99 37.77 10.00
C ASN A 201 3.63 37.85 11.38
N ALA A 202 4.62 36.99 11.65
CA ALA A 202 5.32 37.09 12.92
C ALA A 202 6.00 38.46 13.09
N PRO A 203 5.65 39.21 14.14
CA PRO A 203 6.48 40.30 14.56
C PRO A 203 7.88 39.81 14.96
N PRO A 204 8.90 40.69 15.07
CA PRO A 204 10.27 40.25 15.36
C PRO A 204 10.46 39.50 16.69
N ASN A 205 9.41 39.33 17.47
CA ASN A 205 9.43 38.68 18.79
C ASN A 205 8.66 37.36 18.87
N ASP A 206 8.18 36.80 17.75
CA ASP A 206 7.39 35.54 17.77
C ASP A 206 8.28 34.34 17.64
N ALA A 207 8.08 33.36 18.51
CA ALA A 207 8.69 32.04 18.36
C ALA A 207 8.01 31.28 17.22
N ARG A 208 8.81 30.76 16.27
CA ARG A 208 8.35 29.89 15.20
C ARG A 208 8.83 28.48 15.45
N TYR A 209 7.97 27.50 15.26
CA TYR A 209 8.44 26.11 15.27
C TYR A 209 7.77 25.26 14.22
N GLU A 210 8.53 24.28 13.83
CA GLU A 210 8.10 23.17 12.99
C GLU A 210 8.43 21.86 13.70
N ILE A 211 7.40 21.07 13.97
CA ILE A 211 7.56 19.72 14.52
C ILE A 211 7.24 18.74 13.41
N THR A 212 8.20 17.88 13.10
CA THR A 212 8.03 16.80 12.16
C THR A 212 8.33 15.48 12.86
N ALA A 213 7.44 14.50 12.70
CA ALA A 213 7.63 13.16 13.21
C ALA A 213 7.46 12.11 12.09
N TYR A 214 8.24 11.06 12.17
CA TYR A 214 8.26 9.96 11.21
C TYR A 214 7.96 8.64 11.92
N PRO A 215 6.69 8.26 12.08
CA PRO A 215 6.35 6.93 12.57
C PRO A 215 6.70 5.87 11.53
N LEU A 216 7.44 4.86 11.97
CA LEU A 216 7.66 3.61 11.27
C LEU A 216 6.95 2.51 12.06
N SER A 217 5.93 1.89 11.47
CA SER A 217 5.08 0.93 12.17
C SER A 217 4.88 -0.36 11.42
N LEU A 218 4.66 -1.43 12.18
CA LEU A 218 4.19 -2.72 11.72
C LEU A 218 2.80 -2.97 12.27
N SER A 219 1.84 -3.28 11.40
CA SER A 219 0.44 -3.46 11.75
C SER A 219 -0.10 -4.80 11.26
N ALA A 220 -0.94 -5.43 12.06
CA ALA A 220 -1.73 -6.58 11.69
C ALA A 220 -3.12 -6.11 11.22
N TYR A 221 -3.57 -6.63 10.09
CA TYR A 221 -4.87 -6.36 9.48
C TYR A 221 -5.68 -7.64 9.45
N TYR A 222 -6.93 -7.55 9.85
CA TYR A 222 -7.92 -8.61 9.71
C TYR A 222 -9.06 -8.13 8.80
N THR A 223 -9.32 -8.88 7.73
CA THR A 223 -10.46 -8.60 6.84
C THR A 223 -11.74 -9.13 7.49
N ALA A 224 -12.51 -8.21 8.08
CA ALA A 224 -13.75 -8.52 8.77
C ALA A 224 -14.89 -8.83 7.77
N TRP A 225 -14.92 -8.09 6.67
CA TRP A 225 -15.90 -8.27 5.62
C TRP A 225 -15.32 -7.97 4.25
N SER A 226 -15.72 -8.73 3.22
CA SER A 226 -15.32 -8.49 1.85
C SER A 226 -16.44 -8.82 0.87
N SER A 227 -16.52 -8.04 -0.20
CA SER A 227 -17.41 -8.24 -1.33
C SER A 227 -16.65 -8.01 -2.64
N LYS A 228 -17.33 -8.08 -3.77
CA LYS A 228 -16.73 -7.88 -5.09
C LYS A 228 -16.02 -6.52 -5.27
N MET A 229 -16.54 -5.48 -4.61
CA MET A 229 -16.05 -4.10 -4.78
C MET A 229 -15.58 -3.47 -3.48
N PHE A 230 -15.92 -4.03 -2.34
CA PHE A 230 -15.64 -3.43 -1.03
C PHE A 230 -14.98 -4.42 -0.09
N ARG A 231 -14.08 -3.91 0.73
CA ARG A 231 -13.48 -4.64 1.85
C ARG A 231 -13.46 -3.76 3.07
N VAL A 232 -13.73 -4.36 4.23
CA VAL A 232 -13.60 -3.71 5.54
C VAL A 232 -12.56 -4.47 6.34
N ASN A 233 -11.54 -3.76 6.78
CA ASN A 233 -10.46 -4.29 7.59
C ASN A 233 -10.48 -3.64 8.97
N VAL A 234 -10.16 -4.41 9.99
CA VAL A 234 -9.79 -3.93 11.32
C VAL A 234 -8.28 -4.09 11.44
N PHE A 235 -7.62 -3.12 12.03
CA PHE A 235 -6.18 -3.18 12.17
C PHE A 235 -5.69 -2.63 13.50
N ALA A 236 -4.53 -3.11 13.94
CA ALA A 236 -3.77 -2.58 15.05
C ALA A 236 -2.29 -2.77 14.80
N GLY A 237 -1.48 -1.86 15.29
CA GLY A 237 -0.05 -1.90 15.10
C GLY A 237 0.71 -0.99 16.05
N GLY A 238 2.02 -1.07 15.95
CA GLY A 238 2.93 -0.25 16.72
C GLY A 238 4.30 -0.15 16.08
N GLY A 239 5.09 0.74 16.61
CA GLY A 239 6.41 1.00 16.07
C GLY A 239 7.16 2.12 16.78
N LEU A 240 8.09 2.70 16.07
CA LEU A 240 8.94 3.77 16.55
C LEU A 240 8.47 5.11 15.97
N LEU A 241 8.46 6.12 16.78
CA LEU A 241 8.26 7.49 16.39
C LEU A 241 9.62 8.20 16.41
N SER A 242 10.13 8.56 15.24
CA SER A 242 11.28 9.47 15.17
C SER A 242 10.73 10.89 15.04
N SER A 243 10.97 11.74 16.03
CA SER A 243 10.54 13.13 16.00
C SER A 243 11.73 14.04 15.84
N ALA A 244 11.58 15.07 15.04
CA ALA A 244 12.56 16.12 14.86
C ALA A 244 11.86 17.46 15.05
N ILE A 245 12.41 18.30 15.90
CA ILE A 245 12.10 19.72 15.96
C ILE A 245 13.04 20.38 14.97
N SER A 246 12.51 20.85 13.85
CA SER A 246 13.36 21.37 12.77
C SER A 246 13.78 22.82 12.98
N ALA A 247 12.99 23.61 13.66
CA ALA A 247 13.35 24.96 14.09
C ALA A 247 12.43 25.43 15.23
N ILE A 248 13.00 25.90 16.31
CA ILE A 248 12.34 26.80 17.23
C ILE A 248 13.16 28.11 17.15
N GLU A 249 12.57 29.14 16.56
CA GLU A 249 13.14 30.43 16.52
C GLU A 249 12.54 31.22 17.70
N PHE A 250 13.36 31.54 18.69
CA PHE A 250 13.00 32.46 19.75
C PHE A 250 13.28 33.91 19.29
N GLY A 251 12.40 34.83 19.64
CA GLY A 251 12.56 36.24 19.29
C GLY A 251 13.86 36.81 19.81
N ASP A 252 14.12 37.98 19.31
CA ASP A 252 15.39 38.72 19.36
C ASP A 252 16.03 38.83 20.75
N PHE A 253 16.93 37.93 21.09
CA PHE A 253 17.88 38.12 22.20
C PHE A 253 19.12 38.84 21.66
N GLY A 254 19.04 40.14 21.51
CA GLY A 254 20.18 40.99 21.09
C GLY A 254 20.47 40.95 19.59
N GLY A 255 19.48 40.78 18.72
CA GLY A 255 19.60 40.93 17.28
C GLY A 255 19.88 39.61 16.49
N THR A 256 19.93 38.49 17.18
CA THR A 256 20.13 37.20 16.49
C THR A 256 19.07 36.21 16.94
N PRO A 257 18.24 35.64 16.02
CA PRO A 257 17.28 34.63 16.39
C PRO A 257 18.01 33.37 16.89
N LEU A 258 17.61 32.86 18.05
CA LEU A 258 18.10 31.62 18.58
C LEU A 258 17.33 30.47 17.93
N THR A 259 17.99 29.67 17.10
CA THR A 259 17.39 28.49 16.51
C THR A 259 17.82 27.22 17.28
N VAL A 260 16.84 26.50 17.79
CA VAL A 260 17.04 25.23 18.50
C VAL A 260 16.49 24.10 17.62
N SER A 261 17.27 23.08 17.43
CA SER A 261 16.86 21.88 16.70
C SER A 261 17.21 20.61 17.49
N GLY A 262 16.33 19.62 17.49
CA GLY A 262 16.57 18.37 18.18
C GLY A 262 15.84 17.20 17.55
N GLN A 263 16.27 16.00 17.92
CA GLN A 263 15.64 14.78 17.52
C GLN A 263 15.56 13.81 18.70
N LYS A 264 14.38 13.27 18.95
CA LYS A 264 14.14 12.25 19.97
C LYS A 264 13.28 11.15 19.39
N ASN A 265 13.54 9.90 19.81
CA ASN A 265 12.72 8.77 19.45
C ASN A 265 11.61 8.59 20.49
N GLY A 266 10.43 8.24 20.02
CA GLY A 266 9.27 7.97 20.84
C GLY A 266 8.60 6.65 20.47
N LYS A 267 7.41 6.43 21.03
CA LYS A 267 6.57 5.26 20.77
C LYS A 267 5.40 5.63 19.89
N TYR A 268 5.02 4.70 19.02
CA TYR A 268 3.89 4.83 18.13
C TYR A 268 3.01 3.58 18.21
N PHE A 269 1.73 3.76 18.53
CA PHE A 269 0.72 2.71 18.48
C PHE A 269 -0.51 3.25 17.77
N HIS A 270 -1.17 2.42 16.99
CA HIS A 270 -2.37 2.81 16.29
C HIS A 270 -3.31 1.62 16.07
N GLY A 271 -4.58 1.91 15.85
CA GLY A 271 -5.58 0.92 15.51
C GLY A 271 -6.86 1.57 15.04
N GLY A 272 -7.62 0.85 14.21
CA GLY A 272 -8.83 1.41 13.64
C GLY A 272 -9.49 0.53 12.59
N LEU A 273 -10.23 1.21 11.72
CA LEU A 273 -10.97 0.61 10.62
C LEU A 273 -10.46 1.17 9.29
N GLU A 274 -10.39 0.31 8.30
CA GLU A 274 -10.08 0.66 6.93
C GLU A 274 -11.17 0.13 6.00
N GLY A 275 -11.71 1.00 5.15
CA GLY A 275 -12.58 0.66 4.04
C GLY A 275 -11.82 0.73 2.73
N GLU A 276 -11.90 -0.30 1.91
CA GLU A 276 -11.32 -0.31 0.57
C GLU A 276 -12.43 -0.41 -0.48
N PHE A 277 -12.39 0.45 -1.48
CA PHE A 277 -13.23 0.39 -2.67
C PHE A 277 -12.38 0.01 -3.88
N LEU A 278 -12.62 -1.17 -4.44
CA LEU A 278 -11.88 -1.70 -5.58
C LEU A 278 -12.38 -1.06 -6.88
N MET A 279 -11.65 -0.07 -7.37
CA MET A 279 -11.94 0.62 -8.64
C MET A 279 -11.51 -0.19 -9.87
N HIS A 280 -10.43 -0.95 -9.71
CA HIS A 280 -9.84 -1.81 -10.72
C HIS A 280 -9.26 -3.06 -10.03
N PRO A 281 -9.11 -4.22 -10.68
CA PRO A 281 -8.48 -5.39 -10.05
C PRO A 281 -7.15 -5.13 -9.38
N ARG A 282 -6.42 -4.12 -9.83
CA ARG A 282 -5.11 -3.76 -9.29
C ARG A 282 -5.07 -2.46 -8.48
N VAL A 283 -6.20 -1.74 -8.35
CA VAL A 283 -6.22 -0.43 -7.70
C VAL A 283 -7.47 -0.29 -6.86
N ALA A 284 -7.29 0.09 -5.60
CA ALA A 284 -8.36 0.45 -4.69
C ALA A 284 -8.18 1.86 -4.13
N LEU A 285 -9.29 2.51 -3.84
CA LEU A 285 -9.35 3.66 -2.96
C LEU A 285 -9.48 3.13 -1.53
N ALA A 286 -8.60 3.54 -0.62
CA ALA A 286 -8.58 3.12 0.76
C ALA A 286 -8.80 4.31 1.69
N GLY A 287 -9.82 4.23 2.56
CA GLY A 287 -10.09 5.21 3.60
C GLY A 287 -9.89 4.58 4.97
N ARG A 288 -9.22 5.27 5.89
CA ARG A 288 -8.98 4.82 7.26
C ARG A 288 -9.48 5.82 8.27
N VAL A 289 -10.03 5.32 9.37
CA VAL A 289 -10.25 6.07 10.60
C VAL A 289 -9.52 5.31 11.71
N LEU A 290 -8.67 5.99 12.42
CA LEU A 290 -7.80 5.37 13.42
C LEU A 290 -7.64 6.24 14.67
N GLY A 291 -7.50 5.59 15.82
CA GLY A 291 -6.93 6.15 17.02
C GLY A 291 -5.44 5.84 17.07
N ARG A 292 -4.64 6.78 17.53
CA ARG A 292 -3.20 6.59 17.70
C ARG A 292 -2.70 7.17 19.02
N ALA A 293 -1.65 6.56 19.56
CA ALA A 293 -0.79 7.12 20.60
C ALA A 293 0.60 7.31 19.98
N ALA A 294 1.07 8.53 19.90
CA ALA A 294 2.29 8.91 19.21
C ALA A 294 3.02 10.00 20.00
N THR A 295 3.85 9.56 20.96
CA THR A 295 4.51 10.46 21.90
C THR A 295 6.02 10.28 21.89
N ALA A 296 6.74 11.40 22.00
CA ALA A 296 8.18 11.43 22.30
C ALA A 296 8.39 12.35 23.50
N GLU A 297 8.99 11.79 24.54
CA GLU A 297 9.25 12.47 25.83
C GLU A 297 10.66 13.06 25.84
N ASP A 298 10.89 14.02 26.73
CA ASP A 298 12.19 14.63 27.00
C ASP A 298 12.88 15.22 25.74
N VAL A 299 12.11 15.79 24.85
CA VAL A 299 12.61 16.23 23.53
C VAL A 299 13.60 17.37 23.65
N LEU A 300 13.50 18.17 24.71
CA LEU A 300 14.29 19.38 24.92
C LEU A 300 15.40 19.22 25.98
N ASP A 301 15.48 18.09 26.68
CA ASP A 301 16.46 17.86 27.73
C ASP A 301 17.93 17.96 27.28
N GLU A 302 18.18 17.69 25.99
CA GLU A 302 19.51 17.70 25.40
C GLU A 302 20.03 19.11 25.07
N PHE A 303 19.19 20.16 25.18
CA PHE A 303 19.53 21.49 24.70
C PHE A 303 20.18 22.44 25.71
N GLY A 304 20.35 22.03 26.95
CA GLY A 304 21.05 22.85 27.96
C GLY A 304 20.38 24.20 28.24
N PHE A 305 19.09 24.31 28.12
CA PHE A 305 18.31 25.52 28.33
C PHE A 305 18.42 26.12 29.78
N ASP A 306 18.96 25.35 30.74
CA ASP A 306 19.27 25.81 32.05
C ASP A 306 20.18 27.08 32.06
N ALA A 307 20.97 27.27 30.98
CA ALA A 307 21.84 28.42 30.83
C ALA A 307 21.09 29.75 30.53
N TYR A 308 19.84 29.67 30.10
CA TYR A 308 19.05 30.84 29.70
C TYR A 308 17.93 31.19 30.70
N GLY A 309 17.87 30.51 31.86
CA GLY A 309 16.90 30.83 32.90
C GLY A 309 15.46 30.42 32.62
N VAL A 310 15.20 29.67 31.56
CA VAL A 310 13.89 29.10 31.25
C VAL A 310 13.72 27.77 31.98
N ALA A 311 13.41 27.88 33.26
CA ALA A 311 13.47 26.78 34.25
C ALA A 311 12.47 25.61 34.01
N SER A 312 11.67 25.57 32.96
CA SER A 312 10.59 24.61 32.89
C SER A 312 10.54 23.77 31.58
N LEU A 313 11.64 23.67 30.86
CA LEU A 313 11.68 22.87 29.61
C LEU A 313 11.98 21.39 29.85
N LYS A 314 12.27 20.97 31.08
CA LYS A 314 12.43 19.56 31.43
C LYS A 314 11.10 18.83 31.36
N ASN A 315 11.13 17.59 30.86
CA ASN A 315 9.98 16.69 30.73
C ASN A 315 8.93 17.14 29.68
N ARG A 316 9.31 17.92 28.68
CA ARG A 316 8.40 18.32 27.60
C ARG A 316 8.25 17.22 26.56
N LYS A 317 7.03 16.95 26.15
CA LYS A 317 6.69 15.91 25.19
C LYS A 317 6.17 16.48 23.87
N ILE A 318 6.43 15.78 22.80
CA ILE A 318 5.74 15.94 21.53
C ILE A 318 4.64 14.89 21.48
N ASP A 319 3.40 15.30 21.25
CA ASP A 319 2.23 14.43 21.22
C ASP A 319 1.43 14.60 19.93
N PHE A 320 1.33 13.54 19.16
CA PHE A 320 0.46 13.41 17.98
C PHE A 320 -0.67 12.41 18.22
N SER A 321 -0.98 12.10 19.47
CA SER A 321 -2.03 11.17 19.85
C SER A 321 -3.41 11.70 19.51
N GLY A 322 -4.36 10.81 19.29
CA GLY A 322 -5.76 11.14 19.05
C GLY A 322 -6.33 10.44 17.83
N PHE A 323 -7.46 10.92 17.32
CA PHE A 323 -8.12 10.36 16.14
C PHE A 323 -7.58 10.98 14.85
N ALA A 324 -7.39 10.14 13.85
CA ALA A 324 -6.93 10.55 12.53
C ALA A 324 -7.78 9.88 11.44
N ALA A 325 -7.88 10.55 10.30
CA ALA A 325 -8.49 10.01 9.10
C ALA A 325 -7.53 10.14 7.92
N THR A 326 -7.44 9.09 7.12
CA THR A 326 -6.61 9.10 5.90
C THR A 326 -7.39 8.57 4.71
N LEU A 327 -7.05 9.07 3.53
CA LEU A 327 -7.56 8.61 2.24
C LEU A 327 -6.36 8.37 1.33
N GLY A 328 -6.37 7.26 0.59
CA GLY A 328 -5.23 6.92 -0.24
C GLY A 328 -5.57 5.96 -1.38
N LEU A 329 -4.58 5.72 -2.21
CA LEU A 329 -4.63 4.74 -3.28
C LEU A 329 -3.79 3.53 -2.89
N ARG A 330 -4.31 2.36 -3.19
CA ARG A 330 -3.63 1.08 -2.99
C ARG A 330 -3.49 0.35 -4.32
N ALA A 331 -2.26 0.00 -4.68
CA ALA A 331 -1.94 -0.80 -5.84
C ALA A 331 -1.60 -2.23 -5.41
N TYR A 332 -2.27 -3.22 -6.00
CA TYR A 332 -2.05 -4.64 -5.73
C TYR A 332 -1.01 -5.22 -6.68
N ILE A 333 -0.09 -6.03 -6.12
CA ILE A 333 1.04 -6.64 -6.84
C ILE A 333 0.81 -8.14 -6.91
N GLY A 334 1.04 -8.75 -8.08
CA GLY A 334 0.99 -10.22 -8.21
C GLY A 334 -0.26 -10.77 -8.89
N TYR A 335 -0.95 -9.96 -9.70
CA TYR A 335 -2.01 -10.39 -10.61
C TYR A 335 -1.55 -10.39 -12.06
#